data_e1040e448680b08ab8b19d747c0004d0
#
_entry.id   e1040e448680b08ab8b19d747c0004d0
#
_cell.length_a   1.000
_cell.length_b   1.000
_cell.length_c   1.000
_cell.angle_alpha   90.00
_cell.angle_beta   90.00
_cell.angle_gamma   90.00
#
_symmetry.space_group_name_H-M   'P 1'
#
loop_
_entity.id
_entity.type
_entity.pdbx_description
1 polymer ?
#
loop_
_entity_poly.entity_id
_entity_poly.type
_entity_poly.pdbx_seq_one_letter_code
_entity_poly.pdbx_strand_id
1 'polypeptide(L)'
;MTRATQIAACIALWAVSATTGIRAADDAAAATFVSLKLEGACDAQNNRLWLTNTHTFKTIATTVRWRAAGGKDLTDQFFPGPNSVREIGCAAEAEIVEAKFADF
;
A
#
# COMPACT_ATOMS: atom_id res chain seq x y z
N MET A 1 23.21 -37.36 11.92
CA MET A 1 22.88 -37.23 11.51
C MET A 1 22.23 -36.65 11.18
N THR A 2 22.14 -36.52 10.80
CA THR A 2 21.43 -36.11 10.33
C THR A 2 21.00 -35.06 10.48
N ARG A 3 20.94 -34.40 10.84
CA ARG A 3 20.44 -33.40 10.92
C ARG A 3 20.61 -32.47 9.99
N ALA A 4 21.31 -32.36 9.45
CA ALA A 4 21.58 -31.38 8.55
C ALA A 4 20.73 -31.30 7.46
N THR A 5 20.23 -32.31 7.12
CA THR A 5 19.41 -32.29 6.05
C THR A 5 18.30 -31.46 6.07
N GLN A 6 17.74 -31.28 7.10
CA GLN A 6 16.57 -30.56 7.08
C GLN A 6 16.73 -29.25 6.61
N ILE A 7 17.78 -28.69 6.72
CA ILE A 7 17.92 -27.43 6.29
C ILE A 7 17.55 -27.13 4.97
N ALA A 8 17.91 -27.93 4.11
CA ALA A 8 17.65 -27.63 2.75
C ALA A 8 16.23 -27.37 2.48
N ALA A 9 15.45 -27.98 3.16
CA ALA A 9 14.08 -27.81 2.88
C ALA A 9 13.61 -26.42 2.97
N CYS A 10 14.09 -25.73 3.87
CA CYS A 10 13.60 -24.45 4.04
C CYS A 10 13.80 -23.58 2.91
N ILE A 11 14.86 -23.75 2.25
CA ILE A 11 15.11 -22.93 1.20
C ILE A 11 14.19 -23.03 0.12
N ALA A 12 13.74 -24.15 -0.10
CA ALA A 12 12.87 -24.33 -1.21
C ALA A 12 11.71 -23.43 -1.20
N LEU A 13 11.28 -23.05 -0.06
CA LEU A 13 10.14 -22.24 -0.01
C LEU A 13 10.26 -20.96 -0.70
N TRP A 14 11.40 -20.41 -0.76
CA TRP A 14 11.51 -19.18 -1.34
C TRP A 14 11.22 -19.15 -2.72
N ALA A 15 11.65 -20.15 -3.41
CA ALA A 15 11.53 -20.15 -4.83
C ALA A 15 10.16 -19.96 -5.28
N VAL A 16 9.28 -20.40 -4.54
CA VAL A 16 7.94 -20.29 -4.95
C VAL A 16 7.48 -18.93 -5.21
N SER A 17 7.86 -18.04 -4.42
CA SER A 17 7.33 -16.73 -4.61
C SER A 17 7.78 -16.13 -5.88
N ALA A 18 8.81 -16.61 -6.43
CA ALA A 18 9.29 -16.00 -7.64
C ALA A 18 8.36 -16.22 -8.79
N THR A 19 7.57 -17.21 -8.74
CA THR A 19 6.75 -17.51 -9.88
C THR A 19 5.69 -16.51 -10.16
N THR A 20 5.32 -15.71 -9.19
CA THR A 20 4.29 -14.75 -9.45
C THR A 20 4.90 -13.42 -9.68
N GLY A 21 6.17 -13.39 -9.89
CA GLY A 21 6.89 -12.18 -9.91
C GLY A 21 6.49 -11.12 -10.88
N ILE A 22 6.07 -11.46 -12.07
CA ILE A 22 5.79 -10.42 -13.03
C ILE A 22 4.71 -9.50 -12.56
N ARG A 23 3.55 -10.05 -12.23
CA ARG A 23 2.49 -9.23 -11.80
C ARG A 23 2.83 -8.54 -10.52
N ALA A 24 3.48 -9.25 -9.62
CA ALA A 24 3.84 -8.65 -8.36
C ALA A 24 4.83 -7.52 -8.58
N ALA A 25 5.68 -7.61 -9.57
CA ALA A 25 6.63 -6.57 -9.84
C ALA A 25 5.96 -5.28 -10.30
N ASP A 26 4.91 -5.38 -11.13
CA ASP A 26 4.21 -4.20 -11.58
C ASP A 26 3.48 -3.54 -10.41
N ASP A 27 2.85 -4.35 -9.56
CA ASP A 27 2.17 -3.78 -8.43
C ASP A 27 3.17 -3.17 -7.46
N ALA A 28 4.30 -3.82 -7.26
CA ALA A 28 5.31 -3.27 -6.39
C ALA A 28 5.84 -1.96 -6.93
N ALA A 29 6.00 -1.85 -8.25
CA ALA A 29 6.46 -0.61 -8.84
C ALA A 29 5.45 0.50 -8.61
N ALA A 30 4.17 0.23 -8.82
CA ALA A 30 3.16 1.24 -8.58
C ALA A 30 3.16 1.67 -7.12
N ALA A 31 3.31 0.73 -6.21
CA ALA A 31 3.30 1.05 -4.79
C ALA A 31 4.42 1.96 -4.37
N THR A 32 5.52 1.99 -5.10
CA THR A 32 6.63 2.86 -4.72
C THR A 32 6.32 4.34 -4.97
N PHE A 33 5.29 4.63 -5.77
CA PHE A 33 4.96 6.01 -6.09
C PHE A 33 3.83 6.58 -5.23
N VAL A 34 3.18 5.75 -4.43
CA VAL A 34 2.08 6.24 -3.59
C VAL A 34 2.46 6.11 -2.12
N SER A 35 1.99 7.05 -1.33
CA SER A 35 2.26 7.02 0.09
C SER A 35 1.13 7.69 0.85
N LEU A 36 1.01 7.34 2.11
CA LEU A 36 0.03 7.94 3.00
C LEU A 36 0.74 8.73 4.08
N LYS A 37 0.09 9.80 4.50
CA LYS A 37 0.63 10.62 5.54
C LYS A 37 -0.51 11.10 6.44
N LEU A 38 -0.30 11.06 7.73
CA LEU A 38 -1.26 11.61 8.68
C LEU A 38 -0.68 12.92 9.16
N GLU A 39 -1.26 14.01 8.72
CA GLU A 39 -0.72 15.32 9.07
C GLU A 39 -1.84 16.35 9.15
N GLY A 40 -1.85 17.09 10.23
CA GLY A 40 -2.87 18.09 10.46
C GLY A 40 -3.99 17.52 11.28
N ALA A 41 -4.28 18.14 12.40
CA ALA A 41 -5.28 17.62 13.31
C ALA A 41 -6.68 17.77 12.77
N CYS A 42 -7.47 16.73 12.88
CA CYS A 42 -8.90 16.79 12.65
C CYS A 42 -9.58 17.01 13.99
N ASP A 43 -9.14 16.27 14.98
CA ASP A 43 -9.62 16.42 16.34
C ASP A 43 -8.54 15.92 17.28
N ALA A 44 -8.86 15.69 18.53
CA ALA A 44 -7.85 15.35 19.52
C ALA A 44 -7.19 14.00 19.25
N GLN A 45 -7.84 13.13 18.49
CA GLN A 45 -7.35 11.78 18.30
C GLN A 45 -7.12 11.40 16.86
N ASN A 46 -7.55 12.21 15.91
CA ASN A 46 -7.45 11.89 14.50
C ASN A 46 -6.74 12.98 13.74
N ASN A 47 -6.02 12.58 12.71
CA ASN A 47 -5.33 13.52 11.84
C ASN A 47 -5.85 13.38 10.41
N ARG A 48 -5.59 14.38 9.61
CA ARG A 48 -5.98 14.32 8.21
C ARG A 48 -5.10 13.31 7.51
N LEU A 49 -5.74 12.49 6.70
CA LEU A 49 -5.04 11.47 5.94
C LEU A 49 -4.85 11.95 4.51
N TRP A 50 -3.63 11.96 4.07
CA TRP A 50 -3.26 12.42 2.74
C TRP A 50 -2.70 11.29 1.91
N LEU A 51 -3.12 11.23 0.65
CA LEU A 51 -2.60 10.25 -0.30
C LEU A 51 -1.80 11.02 -1.34
N THR A 52 -0.57 10.61 -1.57
CA THR A 52 0.32 11.24 -2.52
C THR A 52 0.70 10.28 -3.63
N ASN A 53 0.67 10.75 -4.87
CA ASN A 53 1.20 10.02 -6.01
C ASN A 53 2.34 10.85 -6.58
N THR A 54 3.55 10.31 -6.54
CA THR A 54 4.73 11.02 -7.03
C THR A 54 5.11 10.64 -8.46
N HIS A 55 4.34 9.77 -9.09
CA HIS A 55 4.63 9.41 -10.48
C HIS A 55 4.42 10.62 -11.37
N THR A 56 5.25 10.78 -12.37
CA THR A 56 5.22 12.00 -13.16
C THR A 56 4.11 12.02 -14.21
N PHE A 57 3.63 10.89 -14.62
CA PHE A 57 2.59 10.87 -15.67
C PHE A 57 1.52 9.76 -15.53
N LYS A 58 1.63 8.90 -14.55
CA LYS A 58 0.64 7.84 -14.40
C LYS A 58 -0.28 8.06 -13.22
N THR A 59 -1.55 7.74 -13.42
CA THR A 59 -2.51 7.67 -12.33
C THR A 59 -2.39 6.27 -11.72
N ILE A 60 -2.50 6.17 -10.42
CA ILE A 60 -2.33 4.91 -9.73
C ILE A 60 -3.60 4.57 -8.97
N ALA A 61 -4.23 3.45 -9.32
CA ALA A 61 -5.39 2.97 -8.61
C ALA A 61 -4.92 2.45 -7.26
N THR A 62 -5.33 3.10 -6.21
CA THR A 62 -4.82 2.84 -4.87
C THR A 62 -5.96 2.48 -3.93
N THR A 63 -5.88 1.31 -3.35
CA THR A 63 -6.88 0.89 -2.36
C THR A 63 -6.30 1.18 -0.98
N VAL A 64 -7.03 1.93 -0.21
CA VAL A 64 -6.58 2.38 1.11
C VAL A 64 -7.56 1.89 2.16
N ARG A 65 -7.02 1.42 3.26
CA ARG A 65 -7.82 1.09 4.42
C ARG A 65 -7.42 2.03 5.54
N TRP A 66 -8.38 2.63 6.20
CA TRP A 66 -8.07 3.54 7.30
C TRP A 66 -9.14 3.44 8.38
N ARG A 67 -8.81 3.95 9.54
CA ARG A 67 -9.71 3.91 10.67
C ARG A 67 -9.50 5.12 11.56
N ALA A 68 -10.59 5.76 11.94
CA ALA A 68 -10.55 6.82 12.93
C ALA A 68 -10.48 6.19 14.32
N ALA A 69 -9.99 6.95 15.28
CA ALA A 69 -9.89 6.45 16.64
C ALA A 69 -11.28 6.03 17.13
N GLY A 70 -11.38 4.79 17.57
CA GLY A 70 -12.66 4.27 18.05
C GLY A 70 -13.65 3.90 16.96
N GLY A 71 -13.25 4.02 15.71
CA GLY A 71 -14.16 3.75 14.60
C GLY A 71 -13.92 2.41 13.95
N LYS A 72 -14.62 2.18 12.85
CA LYS A 72 -14.48 0.96 12.10
C LYS A 72 -13.48 1.15 11.00
N ASP A 73 -12.94 0.05 10.49
CA ASP A 73 -12.09 0.10 9.32
C ASP A 73 -12.92 0.48 8.11
N LEU A 74 -12.40 1.41 7.34
CA LEU A 74 -13.00 1.80 6.09
C LEU A 74 -12.02 1.46 4.98
N THR A 75 -12.53 1.04 3.84
CA THR A 75 -11.68 0.70 2.69
C THR A 75 -12.30 1.29 1.45
N ASP A 76 -11.50 1.92 0.63
CA ASP A 76 -11.98 2.48 -0.61
C ASP A 76 -10.85 2.59 -1.60
N GLN A 77 -11.19 2.78 -2.86
CA GLN A 77 -10.20 2.90 -3.91
C GLN A 77 -10.17 4.33 -4.41
N PHE A 78 -8.98 4.87 -4.57
CA PHE A 78 -8.78 6.22 -5.05
C PHE A 78 -7.89 6.21 -6.28
N PHE A 79 -8.00 7.24 -7.08
CA PHE A 79 -7.24 7.33 -8.33
C PHE A 79 -6.46 8.65 -8.37
N PRO A 80 -5.44 8.80 -7.53
CA PRO A 80 -4.67 10.04 -7.56
C PRO A 80 -3.93 10.17 -8.88
N GLY A 81 -4.05 11.31 -9.50
CA GLY A 81 -3.35 11.57 -10.74
C GLY A 81 -1.88 11.80 -10.49
N PRO A 82 -1.10 11.97 -11.56
CA PRO A 82 0.34 12.15 -11.40
C PRO A 82 0.68 13.43 -10.62
N ASN A 83 1.71 13.36 -9.85
CA ASN A 83 2.21 14.50 -9.06
C ASN A 83 1.12 15.16 -8.24
N SER A 84 0.32 14.36 -7.56
CA SER A 84 -0.81 14.92 -6.82
C SER A 84 -0.81 14.49 -5.37
N VAL A 85 -1.47 15.32 -4.55
CA VAL A 85 -1.68 15.04 -3.15
C VAL A 85 -3.14 15.31 -2.89
N ARG A 86 -3.83 14.40 -2.23
CA ARG A 86 -5.23 14.65 -1.92
C ARG A 86 -5.57 14.18 -0.52
N GLU A 87 -6.48 14.88 0.11
CA GLU A 87 -6.95 14.51 1.43
C GLU A 87 -8.04 13.45 1.29
N ILE A 88 -7.93 12.37 2.04
CA ILE A 88 -8.91 11.31 2.02
C ILE A 88 -9.92 11.48 3.13
N GLY A 89 -9.46 11.82 4.32
CA GLY A 89 -10.37 11.92 5.47
C GLY A 89 -9.58 12.04 6.76
N CYS A 90 -10.22 11.73 7.86
CA CYS A 90 -9.57 11.78 9.17
C CYS A 90 -9.37 10.38 9.68
N ALA A 91 -8.21 10.10 10.22
CA ALA A 91 -7.88 8.77 10.67
C ALA A 91 -6.85 8.78 11.79
N ALA A 92 -6.81 7.69 12.53
CA ALA A 92 -5.77 7.45 13.51
C ALA A 92 -4.74 6.49 12.93
N GLU A 93 -5.14 5.67 11.96
CA GLU A 93 -4.20 4.76 11.32
C GLU A 93 -4.69 4.47 9.91
N ALA A 94 -3.77 4.13 9.02
CA ALA A 94 -4.10 3.88 7.64
C ALA A 94 -3.01 3.05 6.97
N GLU A 95 -3.39 2.34 5.92
CA GLU A 95 -2.42 1.58 5.15
C GLU A 95 -2.87 1.45 3.71
N ILE A 96 -1.92 1.32 2.81
CA ILE A 96 -2.22 1.03 1.41
C ILE A 96 -2.32 -0.48 1.28
N VAL A 97 -3.48 -0.94 0.86
CA VAL A 97 -3.73 -2.37 0.71
C VAL A 97 -3.26 -2.84 -0.65
N GLU A 98 -3.45 -2.02 -1.66
CA GLU A 98 -3.09 -2.38 -3.01
C GLU A 98 -2.85 -1.13 -3.84
N ALA A 99 -1.90 -1.19 -4.75
CA ALA A 99 -1.65 -0.09 -5.67
C ALA A 99 -1.28 -0.68 -7.01
N LYS A 100 -1.86 -0.14 -8.09
CA LYS A 100 -1.52 -0.60 -9.42
C LYS A 100 -1.72 0.54 -10.40
N PHE A 101 -1.00 0.51 -11.50
CA PHE A 101 -1.15 1.55 -12.49
C PHE A 101 -2.55 1.48 -13.08
N ALA A 102 -3.21 2.62 -13.13
CA ALA A 102 -4.55 2.67 -13.70
C ALA A 102 -4.42 2.72 -15.22
N ASP A 103 -5.32 2.02 -15.87
CA ASP A 103 -5.27 1.94 -17.30
C ASP A 103 -6.54 2.58 -17.84
N PHE A 104 -6.43 3.81 -18.23
CA PHE A 104 -7.58 4.55 -18.75
C PHE A 104 -7.54 4.68 -20.25
#